data_b44523edc07e2f64202138705e733908
#
_entry.id   b44523edc07e2f64202138705e733908
#
_cell.length_a   1.000
_cell.length_b   1.000
_cell.length_c   1.000
_cell.angle_alpha   90.00
_cell.angle_beta   90.00
_cell.angle_gamma   90.00
#
_symmetry.space_group_name_H-M   'P 1'
#
loop_
_entity.id
_entity.type
_entity.pdbx_description
1 polymer ?
#
loop_
_entity_poly.entity_id
_entity_poly.type
_entity_poly.pdbx_seq_one_letter_code
_entity_poly.pdbx_strand_id
1 'polypeptide(L)'
;MSYKKVFSVLGTTCLIILAGCQAPSDNEGPITKGGDDRTGEYEAVANWWKPAPDHDDIWTWGQVSGVAVDTPDRIIVGIWGDRNSDGEEREGGTNYLAVVDGDGNITERWMQWDSIFNKPHQIYISPYDPDRHVWVVERGGGRGVNMQILKFTNDGSELVMRLVDYNHPTTRAEARANPNPGPYSYGDPAVMAFLPDGSFYVGDGYWNSRIIKYNAEGEHMMEWGELGSGPGQFDLVHGVAVDRDRRVYVGDRTNNRIQIFTENGEFIEEWPDVSDPVGVFIDENEAVWVISASLNRLLKYNTQGELDYYLGAYGGTRGGFVGGLSRPHQMDVDQEGNLYIASWDGGWMDKYVPRVDADPSRLVGQSLVLDP
;
A
#
# COMPACT_ATOMS: atom_id res chain seq x y z
N MET A 1 -20.94 -69.98 52.53
CA MET A 1 -19.72 -69.28 52.95
C MET A 1 -19.54 -68.04 52.05
N SER A 2 -19.83 -66.88 52.60
CA SER A 2 -19.90 -65.62 51.87
C SER A 2 -18.69 -64.79 52.20
N TYR A 3 -17.89 -64.42 51.20
CA TYR A 3 -16.81 -63.44 51.36
C TYR A 3 -17.26 -62.09 50.85
N LYS A 4 -17.41 -61.16 51.77
CA LYS A 4 -17.57 -59.70 51.48
C LYS A 4 -16.20 -59.14 51.15
N LYS A 5 -16.06 -58.58 49.93
CA LYS A 5 -14.94 -57.70 49.59
C LYS A 5 -15.32 -56.24 49.84
N VAL A 6 -14.53 -55.60 50.68
CA VAL A 6 -14.59 -54.18 50.95
C VAL A 6 -13.76 -53.48 49.84
N PHE A 7 -14.37 -52.60 49.10
CA PHE A 7 -13.66 -51.68 48.16
C PHE A 7 -13.49 -50.35 48.89
N SER A 8 -12.20 -49.98 49.07
CA SER A 8 -11.78 -48.64 49.49
C SER A 8 -11.74 -47.76 48.27
N VAL A 9 -12.52 -46.69 48.28
CA VAL A 9 -12.48 -45.62 47.24
C VAL A 9 -11.49 -44.58 47.71
N LEU A 10 -10.30 -44.54 47.07
CA LEU A 10 -9.40 -43.39 47.15
C LEU A 10 -9.92 -42.30 46.23
N GLY A 11 -10.40 -41.23 46.77
CA GLY A 11 -10.76 -40.04 46.03
C GLY A 11 -9.47 -39.27 45.60
N THR A 12 -9.18 -39.34 44.33
CA THR A 12 -8.14 -38.48 43.73
C THR A 12 -8.76 -37.16 43.33
N THR A 13 -8.48 -36.13 44.09
CA THR A 13 -8.89 -34.75 43.79
C THR A 13 -8.01 -34.28 42.62
N CYS A 14 -8.57 -34.23 41.41
CA CYS A 14 -7.93 -33.64 40.25
C CYS A 14 -8.01 -32.11 40.37
N LEU A 15 -6.89 -31.49 40.68
CA LEU A 15 -6.73 -30.03 40.62
C LEU A 15 -6.68 -29.63 39.15
N ILE A 16 -7.74 -29.10 38.60
CA ILE A 16 -7.76 -28.50 37.27
C ILE A 16 -7.06 -27.14 37.40
N ILE A 17 -5.78 -27.10 37.00
CA ILE A 17 -5.06 -25.85 36.77
C ILE A 17 -5.66 -25.27 35.48
N LEU A 18 -6.52 -24.27 35.61
CA LEU A 18 -6.88 -23.41 34.49
C LEU A 18 -5.62 -22.65 34.08
N ALA A 19 -4.91 -23.18 33.11
CA ALA A 19 -3.93 -22.38 32.39
C ALA A 19 -4.71 -21.27 31.65
N GLY A 20 -4.72 -20.09 32.24
CA GLY A 20 -5.18 -18.90 31.53
C GLY A 20 -4.37 -18.77 30.26
N CYS A 21 -5.03 -18.76 29.11
CA CYS A 21 -4.44 -18.23 27.89
C CYS A 21 -4.09 -16.77 28.17
N GLN A 22 -2.85 -16.51 28.55
CA GLN A 22 -2.29 -15.17 28.41
C GLN A 22 -2.28 -14.87 26.92
N ALA A 23 -2.99 -13.82 26.53
CA ALA A 23 -2.78 -13.19 25.24
C ALA A 23 -1.25 -12.93 25.07
N PRO A 24 -0.72 -13.05 23.85
CA PRO A 24 0.68 -12.77 23.63
C PRO A 24 0.98 -11.38 24.21
N SER A 25 1.92 -11.31 25.13
CA SER A 25 2.44 -10.05 25.63
C SER A 25 2.98 -9.29 24.42
N ASP A 26 2.38 -8.15 24.12
CA ASP A 26 2.98 -7.17 23.23
C ASP A 26 4.41 -6.96 23.74
N ASN A 27 5.38 -7.41 22.98
CA ASN A 27 6.77 -7.15 23.23
C ASN A 27 7.00 -5.67 22.86
N GLU A 28 6.60 -4.80 23.78
CA GLU A 28 6.82 -3.37 23.66
C GLU A 28 8.29 -3.11 23.90
N GLY A 29 9.07 -3.06 22.81
CA GLY A 29 10.34 -2.36 22.78
C GLY A 29 10.15 -0.87 23.14
N PRO A 30 11.22 -0.06 23.17
CA PRO A 30 11.19 1.33 23.64
C PRO A 30 10.45 2.31 22.70
N ILE A 31 9.44 1.85 21.99
CA ILE A 31 8.64 2.64 21.06
C ILE A 31 7.57 3.35 21.89
N THR A 32 7.64 4.67 21.92
CA THR A 32 6.59 5.49 22.50
C THR A 32 5.34 5.31 21.64
N LYS A 33 4.36 4.55 22.14
CA LYS A 33 3.01 4.58 21.56
C LYS A 33 2.55 6.03 21.52
N GLY A 34 2.03 6.47 20.38
CA GLY A 34 1.15 7.62 20.36
C GLY A 34 -0.06 7.27 21.20
N GLY A 35 -0.06 7.57 22.49
CA GLY A 35 -1.12 7.41 23.47
C GLY A 35 -2.07 6.21 23.34
N ASP A 36 -3.18 6.19 24.10
CA ASP A 36 -4.29 5.24 23.93
C ASP A 36 -5.14 5.51 22.66
N ASP A 37 -4.83 6.55 21.99
CA ASP A 37 -5.53 7.00 20.80
C ASP A 37 -4.85 6.48 19.53
N ARG A 38 -5.13 5.39 19.09
CA ARG A 38 -4.60 4.59 17.98
C ARG A 38 -4.35 5.32 16.66
N THR A 39 -4.72 6.61 16.57
CA THR A 39 -4.48 7.50 15.43
C THR A 39 -3.25 8.41 15.62
N GLY A 40 -2.54 8.28 16.73
CA GLY A 40 -1.35 9.10 17.05
C GLY A 40 -1.71 10.57 17.20
N GLU A 41 -1.00 11.44 16.49
CA GLU A 41 -1.18 12.89 16.52
C GLU A 41 -2.32 13.38 15.59
N TYR A 42 -3.13 12.45 15.06
CA TYR A 42 -4.22 12.77 14.16
C TYR A 42 -5.59 12.54 14.80
N GLU A 43 -6.58 13.24 14.26
CA GLU A 43 -7.99 12.98 14.47
C GLU A 43 -8.58 12.41 13.17
N ALA A 44 -9.16 11.22 13.25
CA ALA A 44 -9.80 10.59 12.11
C ALA A 44 -11.16 11.21 11.82
N VAL A 45 -11.43 11.52 10.55
CA VAL A 45 -12.70 12.11 10.10
C VAL A 45 -13.73 11.01 9.89
N ALA A 46 -14.73 10.95 10.78
CA ALA A 46 -15.78 9.96 10.72
C ALA A 46 -16.63 10.08 9.43
N ASN A 47 -16.90 8.95 8.77
CA ASN A 47 -17.73 8.88 7.56
C ASN A 47 -17.24 9.78 6.40
N TRP A 48 -15.94 10.01 6.32
CA TRP A 48 -15.37 10.81 5.25
C TRP A 48 -15.57 10.15 3.88
N TRP A 49 -15.28 8.84 3.76
CA TRP A 49 -15.46 8.08 2.52
C TRP A 49 -16.94 7.84 2.23
N LYS A 50 -17.45 8.40 1.14
CA LYS A 50 -18.87 8.36 0.79
C LYS A 50 -19.15 7.37 -0.34
N PRO A 51 -20.37 6.82 -0.43
CA PRO A 51 -20.75 5.97 -1.54
C PRO A 51 -20.84 6.76 -2.85
N ALA A 52 -20.69 6.06 -3.99
CA ALA A 52 -20.96 6.64 -5.30
C ALA A 52 -22.47 6.92 -5.48
N PRO A 53 -22.83 7.87 -6.36
CA PRO A 53 -24.24 8.22 -6.59
C PRO A 53 -25.13 7.07 -7.09
N ASP A 54 -24.54 6.04 -7.70
CA ASP A 54 -25.19 4.84 -8.22
C ASP A 54 -25.03 3.61 -7.34
N HIS A 55 -24.48 3.79 -6.11
CA HIS A 55 -24.49 2.74 -5.10
C HIS A 55 -25.87 2.63 -4.47
N ASP A 56 -26.23 1.40 -4.12
CA ASP A 56 -27.50 1.00 -3.51
C ASP A 56 -27.25 -0.01 -2.37
N ASP A 57 -28.30 -0.71 -1.94
CA ASP A 57 -28.21 -1.73 -0.91
C ASP A 57 -27.40 -2.98 -1.33
N ILE A 58 -27.12 -3.13 -2.63
CA ILE A 58 -26.41 -4.28 -3.20
C ILE A 58 -24.97 -3.90 -3.54
N TRP A 59 -24.77 -2.79 -4.26
CA TRP A 59 -23.47 -2.39 -4.81
C TRP A 59 -22.78 -1.32 -3.98
N THR A 60 -21.48 -1.51 -3.77
CA THR A 60 -20.62 -0.59 -3.02
C THR A 60 -19.21 -0.62 -3.59
N TRP A 61 -18.32 0.19 -3.06
CA TRP A 61 -16.91 0.18 -3.42
C TRP A 61 -16.28 -1.20 -3.21
N GLY A 62 -15.48 -1.65 -4.19
CA GLY A 62 -14.54 -2.73 -4.03
C GLY A 62 -13.34 -2.33 -3.17
N GLN A 63 -12.27 -3.11 -3.22
CA GLN A 63 -11.04 -2.77 -2.49
C GLN A 63 -10.48 -1.43 -2.95
N VAL A 64 -10.14 -0.56 -2.02
CA VAL A 64 -9.46 0.70 -2.28
C VAL A 64 -7.95 0.48 -2.15
N SER A 65 -7.24 0.63 -3.25
CA SER A 65 -5.84 0.22 -3.37
C SER A 65 -4.87 1.39 -3.49
N GLY A 66 -5.33 2.53 -4.00
CA GLY A 66 -4.46 3.64 -4.34
C GLY A 66 -5.05 5.00 -3.98
N VAL A 67 -4.16 5.94 -3.66
CA VAL A 67 -4.48 7.34 -3.41
C VAL A 67 -3.36 8.24 -3.88
N ALA A 68 -3.70 9.33 -4.56
CA ALA A 68 -2.79 10.44 -4.84
C ALA A 68 -3.49 11.75 -4.58
N VAL A 69 -2.85 12.63 -3.85
CA VAL A 69 -3.37 13.96 -3.52
C VAL A 69 -2.84 14.98 -4.49
N ASP A 70 -3.72 15.64 -5.23
CA ASP A 70 -3.37 16.78 -6.07
C ASP A 70 -3.43 18.09 -5.27
N THR A 71 -4.56 18.32 -4.63
CA THR A 71 -4.80 19.44 -3.72
C THR A 71 -5.70 18.96 -2.57
N PRO A 72 -5.87 19.73 -1.46
CA PRO A 72 -6.79 19.37 -0.38
C PRO A 72 -8.23 19.11 -0.82
N ASP A 73 -8.64 19.65 -1.99
CA ASP A 73 -9.96 19.48 -2.58
C ASP A 73 -9.97 18.57 -3.83
N ARG A 74 -8.84 17.89 -4.10
CA ARG A 74 -8.74 16.99 -5.23
C ARG A 74 -7.86 15.78 -4.89
N ILE A 75 -8.50 14.67 -4.54
CA ILE A 75 -7.87 13.41 -4.16
C ILE A 75 -8.31 12.33 -5.15
N ILE A 76 -7.35 11.75 -5.86
CA ILE A 76 -7.58 10.69 -6.84
C ILE A 76 -7.46 9.33 -6.14
N VAL A 77 -8.46 8.46 -6.33
CA VAL A 77 -8.56 7.18 -5.64
C VAL A 77 -8.67 6.03 -6.64
N GLY A 78 -7.85 5.01 -6.43
CA GLY A 78 -7.86 3.75 -7.18
C GLY A 78 -8.67 2.68 -6.46
N ILE A 79 -9.61 2.06 -7.17
CA ILE A 79 -10.59 1.11 -6.62
C ILE A 79 -10.65 -0.12 -7.53
N TRP A 80 -10.84 -1.30 -6.96
CA TRP A 80 -11.02 -2.53 -7.76
C TRP A 80 -12.46 -2.71 -8.23
N GLY A 81 -13.08 -1.63 -8.68
CA GLY A 81 -14.45 -1.58 -9.16
C GLY A 81 -15.50 -1.81 -8.07
N ASP A 82 -16.76 -1.77 -8.47
CA ASP A 82 -17.88 -2.01 -7.57
C ASP A 82 -18.02 -3.49 -7.25
N ARG A 83 -18.42 -3.79 -6.01
CA ARG A 83 -18.62 -5.14 -5.47
C ARG A 83 -19.94 -5.22 -4.71
N ASN A 84 -20.56 -6.41 -4.71
CA ASN A 84 -21.66 -6.72 -3.81
C ASN A 84 -21.16 -7.28 -2.47
N SER A 85 -22.07 -7.61 -1.57
CA SER A 85 -21.76 -8.18 -0.25
C SER A 85 -21.01 -9.52 -0.31
N ASP A 86 -21.14 -10.26 -1.42
CA ASP A 86 -20.48 -11.54 -1.63
C ASP A 86 -19.10 -11.36 -2.30
N GLY A 87 -18.71 -10.11 -2.60
CA GLY A 87 -17.44 -9.75 -3.24
C GLY A 87 -17.46 -9.94 -4.75
N GLU A 88 -18.62 -10.17 -5.35
CA GLU A 88 -18.76 -10.30 -6.81
C GLU A 88 -18.67 -8.93 -7.48
N GLU A 89 -18.00 -8.87 -8.63
CA GLU A 89 -17.86 -7.67 -9.43
C GLU A 89 -19.19 -7.30 -10.12
N ARG A 90 -19.46 -6.00 -10.21
CA ARG A 90 -20.53 -5.49 -11.03
C ARG A 90 -20.31 -5.85 -12.50
N GLU A 91 -21.35 -6.30 -13.19
CA GLU A 91 -21.26 -6.65 -14.61
C GLU A 91 -20.72 -5.47 -15.43
N GLY A 92 -19.75 -5.74 -16.28
CA GLY A 92 -19.05 -4.73 -17.06
C GLY A 92 -17.90 -4.03 -16.31
N GLY A 93 -17.83 -4.15 -14.97
CA GLY A 93 -16.87 -3.45 -14.11
C GLY A 93 -17.03 -1.93 -14.18
N THR A 94 -17.08 -1.26 -13.04
CA THR A 94 -17.28 0.18 -12.98
C THR A 94 -16.54 0.81 -11.81
N ASN A 95 -16.32 2.14 -11.90
CA ASN A 95 -15.78 2.93 -10.81
C ASN A 95 -14.36 2.50 -10.36
N TYR A 96 -13.44 2.32 -11.30
CA TYR A 96 -12.05 2.01 -11.00
C TYR A 96 -11.23 3.23 -10.54
N LEU A 97 -11.57 4.42 -11.04
CA LEU A 97 -10.96 5.67 -10.63
C LEU A 97 -12.04 6.70 -10.27
N ALA A 98 -11.90 7.27 -9.08
CA ALA A 98 -12.74 8.35 -8.59
C ALA A 98 -11.88 9.52 -8.11
N VAL A 99 -12.43 10.73 -8.19
CA VAL A 99 -11.86 11.93 -7.58
C VAL A 99 -12.82 12.42 -6.51
N VAL A 100 -12.29 12.76 -5.35
CA VAL A 100 -13.07 13.26 -4.22
C VAL A 100 -12.53 14.61 -3.75
N ASP A 101 -13.41 15.42 -3.16
CA ASP A 101 -13.03 16.68 -2.52
C ASP A 101 -12.58 16.46 -1.07
N GLY A 102 -12.15 17.54 -0.40
CA GLY A 102 -11.69 17.53 0.98
C GLY A 102 -12.73 17.05 2.00
N ASP A 103 -14.01 17.07 1.64
CA ASP A 103 -15.13 16.58 2.44
C ASP A 103 -15.51 15.12 2.12
N GLY A 104 -14.81 14.49 1.17
CA GLY A 104 -15.06 13.13 0.72
C GLY A 104 -16.25 12.98 -0.24
N ASN A 105 -16.72 14.08 -0.84
CA ASN A 105 -17.72 14.02 -1.89
C ASN A 105 -17.05 13.64 -3.20
N ILE A 106 -17.70 12.77 -3.98
CA ILE A 106 -17.21 12.39 -5.29
C ILE A 106 -17.50 13.52 -6.28
N THR A 107 -16.43 14.07 -6.86
CA THR A 107 -16.49 15.15 -7.84
C THR A 107 -16.38 14.64 -9.27
N GLU A 108 -15.62 13.57 -9.48
CA GLU A 108 -15.40 12.97 -10.79
C GLU A 108 -15.34 11.44 -10.68
N ARG A 109 -15.72 10.76 -11.76
CA ARG A 109 -15.50 9.32 -11.99
C ARG A 109 -14.99 9.14 -13.41
N TRP A 110 -13.83 8.49 -13.55
CA TRP A 110 -13.21 8.32 -14.88
C TRP A 110 -13.70 7.05 -15.59
N MET A 111 -15.01 6.86 -15.62
CA MET A 111 -15.65 5.65 -16.16
C MET A 111 -15.40 5.42 -17.66
N GLN A 112 -14.99 6.45 -18.41
CA GLN A 112 -14.56 6.32 -19.81
C GLN A 112 -13.34 5.38 -19.97
N TRP A 113 -12.60 5.14 -18.88
CA TRP A 113 -11.43 4.27 -18.85
C TRP A 113 -11.68 2.90 -18.24
N ASP A 114 -12.89 2.60 -17.74
CA ASP A 114 -13.21 1.34 -17.06
C ASP A 114 -12.84 0.09 -17.89
N SER A 115 -12.90 0.19 -19.21
CA SER A 115 -12.56 -0.94 -20.11
C SER A 115 -11.08 -1.34 -20.11
N ILE A 116 -10.20 -0.48 -19.61
CA ILE A 116 -8.75 -0.76 -19.51
C ILE A 116 -8.28 -1.05 -18.09
N PHE A 117 -9.20 -1.04 -17.13
CA PHE A 117 -8.95 -1.35 -15.73
C PHE A 117 -9.57 -2.67 -15.28
N ASN A 118 -8.89 -3.32 -14.36
CA ASN A 118 -9.39 -4.46 -13.61
C ASN A 118 -8.98 -4.34 -12.13
N LYS A 119 -7.73 -3.98 -11.89
CA LYS A 119 -7.15 -3.85 -10.55
C LYS A 119 -6.14 -2.71 -10.52
N PRO A 120 -6.59 -1.44 -10.64
CA PRO A 120 -5.68 -0.33 -10.39
C PRO A 120 -5.09 -0.50 -9.00
N HIS A 121 -3.75 -0.41 -8.90
CA HIS A 121 -3.05 -0.81 -7.70
C HIS A 121 -2.64 0.39 -6.87
N GLN A 122 -1.68 1.20 -7.35
CA GLN A 122 -1.31 2.45 -6.72
C GLN A 122 -1.40 3.61 -7.70
N ILE A 123 -1.71 4.77 -7.16
CA ILE A 123 -1.93 6.01 -7.91
C ILE A 123 -0.86 7.01 -7.50
N TYR A 124 -0.34 7.78 -8.46
CA TYR A 124 0.70 8.76 -8.18
C TYR A 124 0.51 10.04 -8.99
N ILE A 125 0.99 11.13 -8.41
CA ILE A 125 1.27 12.38 -9.10
C ILE A 125 2.74 12.69 -8.85
N SER A 126 3.55 12.74 -9.91
CA SER A 126 4.96 13.07 -9.76
C SER A 126 5.12 14.51 -9.27
N PRO A 127 5.88 14.78 -8.21
CA PRO A 127 6.15 16.14 -7.76
C PRO A 127 6.99 16.95 -8.75
N TYR A 128 7.61 16.28 -9.73
CA TYR A 128 8.49 16.88 -10.74
C TYR A 128 7.76 17.17 -12.06
N ASP A 129 6.50 16.75 -12.19
CA ASP A 129 5.70 16.96 -13.39
C ASP A 129 4.87 18.26 -13.25
N PRO A 130 5.19 19.33 -14.00
CA PRO A 130 4.47 20.61 -13.91
C PRO A 130 3.00 20.49 -14.33
N ASP A 131 2.68 19.53 -15.18
CA ASP A 131 1.32 19.26 -15.65
C ASP A 131 0.54 18.35 -14.68
N ARG A 132 1.22 17.84 -13.63
CA ARG A 132 0.64 17.02 -12.57
C ARG A 132 -0.16 15.83 -13.09
N HIS A 133 0.36 15.15 -14.11
CA HIS A 133 -0.27 13.96 -14.66
C HIS A 133 -0.48 12.88 -13.59
N VAL A 134 -1.58 12.16 -13.73
CA VAL A 134 -1.93 11.05 -12.84
C VAL A 134 -1.41 9.74 -13.41
N TRP A 135 -0.58 9.06 -12.63
CA TRP A 135 -0.04 7.75 -12.96
C TRP A 135 -0.81 6.65 -12.25
N VAL A 136 -1.07 5.58 -12.96
CA VAL A 136 -1.78 4.41 -12.44
C VAL A 136 -1.00 3.14 -12.75
N VAL A 137 -0.71 2.37 -11.72
CA VAL A 137 -0.20 1.01 -11.85
C VAL A 137 -1.41 0.08 -11.99
N GLU A 138 -1.58 -0.57 -13.14
CA GLU A 138 -2.65 -1.53 -13.38
C GLU A 138 -2.11 -2.96 -13.33
N ARG A 139 -2.58 -3.73 -12.38
CA ARG A 139 -2.17 -5.14 -12.20
C ARG A 139 -2.71 -6.07 -13.30
N GLY A 140 -3.82 -5.70 -13.94
CA GLY A 140 -4.46 -6.53 -14.95
C GLY A 140 -4.93 -7.89 -14.40
N GLY A 141 -4.72 -8.94 -15.20
CA GLY A 141 -4.94 -10.33 -14.77
C GLY A 141 -6.40 -10.78 -14.70
N GLY A 142 -7.33 -10.00 -15.22
CA GLY A 142 -8.75 -10.34 -15.29
C GLY A 142 -9.44 -9.60 -16.42
N ARG A 143 -10.61 -10.07 -16.84
CA ARG A 143 -11.45 -9.42 -17.86
C ARG A 143 -10.74 -9.09 -19.19
N GLY A 144 -9.59 -9.74 -19.48
CA GLY A 144 -8.78 -9.43 -20.66
C GLY A 144 -8.00 -8.10 -20.57
N VAL A 145 -7.87 -7.54 -19.36
CA VAL A 145 -7.08 -6.33 -19.09
C VAL A 145 -5.60 -6.71 -18.91
N ASN A 146 -4.73 -5.94 -19.54
CA ASN A 146 -3.28 -6.16 -19.48
C ASN A 146 -2.68 -5.53 -18.22
N MET A 147 -1.56 -6.08 -17.78
CA MET A 147 -0.66 -5.46 -16.80
C MET A 147 0.04 -4.29 -17.47
N GLN A 148 -0.03 -3.09 -16.89
CA GLN A 148 0.40 -1.88 -17.56
C GLN A 148 0.67 -0.73 -16.60
N ILE A 149 1.46 0.24 -17.06
CA ILE A 149 1.63 1.54 -16.41
C ILE A 149 0.97 2.58 -17.30
N LEU A 150 0.11 3.39 -16.71
CA LEU A 150 -0.71 4.38 -17.40
C LEU A 150 -0.41 5.78 -16.86
N LYS A 151 -0.34 6.77 -17.75
CA LYS A 151 -0.21 8.20 -17.41
C LYS A 151 -1.36 8.95 -18.07
N PHE A 152 -2.16 9.65 -17.28
CA PHE A 152 -3.28 10.45 -17.74
C PHE A 152 -3.01 11.94 -17.51
N THR A 153 -3.69 12.81 -18.28
CA THR A 153 -3.82 14.22 -17.92
C THR A 153 -4.44 14.34 -16.51
N ASN A 154 -4.16 15.44 -15.81
CA ASN A 154 -4.65 15.62 -14.44
C ASN A 154 -6.18 15.55 -14.33
N ASP A 155 -6.88 16.03 -15.35
CA ASP A 155 -8.34 15.97 -15.45
C ASP A 155 -8.89 14.62 -15.96
N GLY A 156 -8.00 13.66 -16.22
CA GLY A 156 -8.38 12.33 -16.71
C GLY A 156 -8.97 12.28 -18.12
N SER A 157 -8.91 13.37 -18.88
CA SER A 157 -9.50 13.44 -20.22
C SER A 157 -8.72 12.68 -21.29
N GLU A 158 -7.40 12.57 -21.14
CA GLU A 158 -6.51 11.95 -22.12
C GLU A 158 -5.55 10.92 -21.46
N LEU A 159 -5.32 9.81 -22.17
CA LEU A 159 -4.26 8.86 -21.85
C LEU A 159 -2.97 9.30 -22.55
N VAL A 160 -2.03 9.84 -21.79
CA VAL A 160 -0.77 10.45 -22.31
C VAL A 160 0.29 9.40 -22.60
N MET A 161 0.40 8.37 -21.75
CA MET A 161 1.38 7.29 -21.90
C MET A 161 0.79 5.96 -21.47
N ARG A 162 1.19 4.90 -22.19
CA ARG A 162 0.82 3.53 -21.86
C ARG A 162 2.00 2.60 -22.07
N LEU A 163 2.55 2.06 -21.00
CA LEU A 163 3.62 1.07 -21.06
C LEU A 163 3.01 -0.32 -20.87
N VAL A 164 3.07 -1.15 -21.90
CA VAL A 164 2.43 -2.47 -21.91
C VAL A 164 3.08 -3.38 -22.95
N ASP A 165 3.23 -4.64 -22.61
CA ASP A 165 3.46 -5.73 -23.57
C ASP A 165 2.19 -6.59 -23.63
N TYR A 166 1.59 -6.68 -24.78
CA TYR A 166 0.38 -7.49 -24.98
C TYR A 166 0.63 -9.00 -24.94
N ASN A 167 1.91 -9.42 -24.93
CA ASN A 167 2.34 -10.81 -24.80
C ASN A 167 2.86 -11.14 -23.39
N HIS A 168 2.46 -10.36 -22.36
CA HIS A 168 2.88 -10.58 -20.98
C HIS A 168 2.43 -11.96 -20.46
N PRO A 169 3.09 -12.49 -19.41
CA PRO A 169 2.67 -13.75 -18.80
C PRO A 169 1.25 -13.62 -18.22
N THR A 170 0.48 -14.68 -18.32
CA THR A 170 -0.90 -14.73 -17.81
C THR A 170 -0.98 -15.40 -16.45
N THR A 171 0.10 -16.03 -16.02
CA THR A 171 0.21 -16.70 -14.72
C THR A 171 1.57 -16.45 -14.08
N ARG A 172 1.62 -16.51 -12.74
CA ARG A 172 2.87 -16.43 -11.97
C ARG A 172 3.88 -17.50 -12.40
N ALA A 173 3.41 -18.68 -12.77
CA ALA A 173 4.28 -19.78 -13.21
C ALA A 173 4.95 -19.47 -14.55
N GLU A 174 4.23 -18.87 -15.50
CA GLU A 174 4.78 -18.41 -16.77
C GLU A 174 5.80 -17.29 -16.56
N ALA A 175 5.49 -16.29 -15.73
CA ALA A 175 6.40 -15.20 -15.40
C ALA A 175 7.71 -15.74 -14.81
N ARG A 176 7.62 -16.60 -13.80
CA ARG A 176 8.78 -17.22 -13.14
C ARG A 176 9.58 -18.18 -14.02
N ALA A 177 8.97 -18.72 -15.07
CA ALA A 177 9.65 -19.55 -16.06
C ALA A 177 10.45 -18.74 -17.10
N ASN A 178 10.20 -17.43 -17.20
CA ASN A 178 10.91 -16.53 -18.10
C ASN A 178 11.90 -15.66 -17.31
N PRO A 179 13.17 -16.00 -17.24
CA PRO A 179 14.16 -15.28 -16.47
C PRO A 179 14.52 -13.88 -17.05
N ASN A 180 14.11 -13.62 -18.29
CA ASN A 180 14.39 -12.35 -18.98
C ASN A 180 13.11 -11.83 -19.65
N PRO A 181 12.09 -11.41 -18.88
CA PRO A 181 10.93 -10.76 -19.45
C PRO A 181 11.35 -9.45 -20.09
N GLY A 182 10.71 -9.09 -21.20
CA GLY A 182 10.95 -7.78 -21.82
C GLY A 182 10.62 -6.64 -20.84
N PRO A 183 11.14 -5.42 -21.06
CA PRO A 183 10.99 -4.31 -20.11
C PRO A 183 9.54 -3.84 -19.89
N TYR A 184 8.63 -4.17 -20.78
CA TYR A 184 7.20 -3.84 -20.68
C TYR A 184 6.33 -5.08 -20.42
N SER A 185 6.97 -6.26 -20.27
CA SER A 185 6.30 -7.52 -19.96
C SER A 185 6.19 -7.69 -18.46
N TYR A 186 5.23 -6.98 -17.87
CA TYR A 186 5.02 -6.96 -16.43
C TYR A 186 4.50 -8.30 -15.89
N GLY A 187 4.93 -8.62 -14.68
CA GLY A 187 4.44 -9.72 -13.89
C GLY A 187 3.70 -9.22 -12.66
N ASP A 188 2.53 -8.60 -12.87
CA ASP A 188 1.70 -8.03 -11.81
C ASP A 188 2.45 -6.89 -11.07
N PRO A 189 2.63 -5.71 -11.72
CA PRO A 189 3.37 -4.58 -11.20
C PRO A 189 2.68 -3.97 -9.98
N ALA A 190 3.46 -3.37 -9.08
CA ALA A 190 2.95 -2.91 -7.80
C ALA A 190 3.07 -1.41 -7.57
N VAL A 191 4.24 -0.81 -7.78
CA VAL A 191 4.59 0.51 -7.25
C VAL A 191 5.46 1.32 -8.21
N MET A 192 5.52 2.64 -7.97
CA MET A 192 6.39 3.56 -8.69
C MET A 192 7.09 4.53 -7.73
N ALA A 193 8.22 5.10 -8.20
CA ALA A 193 8.86 6.27 -7.61
C ALA A 193 9.46 7.14 -8.71
N PHE A 194 9.58 8.44 -8.50
CA PHE A 194 9.95 9.43 -9.52
C PHE A 194 11.24 10.15 -9.15
N LEU A 195 11.95 10.62 -10.18
CA LEU A 195 13.18 11.41 -10.08
C LEU A 195 13.01 12.79 -10.72
N PRO A 196 13.83 13.79 -10.34
CA PRO A 196 13.71 15.16 -10.83
C PRO A 196 13.87 15.34 -12.33
N ASP A 197 14.63 14.46 -12.99
CA ASP A 197 14.82 14.45 -14.44
C ASP A 197 13.63 13.86 -15.22
N GLY A 198 12.54 13.51 -14.49
CA GLY A 198 11.35 12.87 -15.03
C GLY A 198 11.48 11.36 -15.21
N SER A 199 12.65 10.79 -14.98
CA SER A 199 12.82 9.33 -14.96
C SER A 199 12.07 8.73 -13.75
N PHE A 200 11.74 7.43 -13.83
CA PHE A 200 10.97 6.78 -12.78
C PHE A 200 11.28 5.29 -12.66
N TYR A 201 11.03 4.78 -11.47
CA TYR A 201 11.12 3.36 -11.17
C TYR A 201 9.73 2.71 -11.17
N VAL A 202 9.66 1.46 -11.60
CA VAL A 202 8.51 0.57 -11.47
C VAL A 202 8.92 -0.68 -10.71
N GLY A 203 8.25 -0.98 -9.61
CA GLY A 203 8.37 -2.26 -8.92
C GLY A 203 7.46 -3.30 -9.57
N ASP A 204 8.05 -4.19 -10.36
CA ASP A 204 7.38 -5.32 -11.03
C ASP A 204 7.51 -6.55 -10.13
N GLY A 205 6.75 -6.56 -9.01
CA GLY A 205 7.10 -7.30 -7.82
C GLY A 205 6.37 -8.60 -7.58
N TYR A 206 5.10 -8.74 -7.97
CA TYR A 206 4.31 -9.90 -7.54
C TYR A 206 4.76 -11.22 -8.21
N TRP A 207 5.20 -11.14 -9.47
CA TRP A 207 5.62 -12.35 -10.20
C TRP A 207 7.07 -12.28 -10.68
N ASN A 208 7.57 -11.08 -11.10
CA ASN A 208 8.89 -10.93 -11.72
C ASN A 208 10.02 -10.57 -10.73
N SER A 209 9.70 -10.05 -9.55
CA SER A 209 10.69 -9.77 -8.48
C SER A 209 11.80 -8.80 -8.90
N ARG A 210 11.47 -7.70 -9.59
CA ARG A 210 12.43 -6.73 -10.12
C ARG A 210 12.01 -5.29 -9.95
N ILE A 211 12.97 -4.39 -10.05
CA ILE A 211 12.80 -2.94 -10.24
C ILE A 211 13.24 -2.61 -11.67
N ILE A 212 12.45 -1.78 -12.35
CA ILE A 212 12.76 -1.29 -13.70
C ILE A 212 12.85 0.23 -13.65
N LYS A 213 13.88 0.82 -14.26
CA LYS A 213 14.03 2.27 -14.44
C LYS A 213 13.72 2.64 -15.88
N TYR A 214 12.88 3.67 -16.06
CA TYR A 214 12.55 4.27 -17.33
C TYR A 214 12.94 5.75 -17.34
N ASN A 215 13.19 6.32 -18.54
CA ASN A 215 13.33 7.76 -18.71
C ASN A 215 11.93 8.45 -18.71
N ALA A 216 11.90 9.77 -18.84
CA ALA A 216 10.67 10.57 -18.84
C ALA A 216 9.70 10.21 -19.98
N GLU A 217 10.20 9.70 -21.10
CA GLU A 217 9.46 9.24 -22.27
C GLU A 217 8.96 7.80 -22.15
N GLY A 218 9.30 7.11 -21.04
CA GLY A 218 8.93 5.72 -20.79
C GLY A 218 9.83 4.70 -21.51
N GLU A 219 11.00 5.10 -21.99
CA GLU A 219 11.97 4.20 -22.57
C GLU A 219 12.79 3.51 -21.47
N HIS A 220 12.99 2.21 -21.63
CA HIS A 220 13.76 1.39 -20.68
C HIS A 220 15.21 1.85 -20.57
N MET A 221 15.65 2.06 -19.34
CA MET A 221 17.05 2.43 -19.04
C MET A 221 17.83 1.24 -18.47
N MET A 222 17.29 0.62 -17.44
CA MET A 222 17.91 -0.49 -16.74
C MET A 222 16.91 -1.22 -15.84
N GLU A 223 17.30 -2.41 -15.34
CA GLU A 223 16.55 -3.14 -14.33
C GLU A 223 17.49 -3.95 -13.43
N TRP A 224 17.02 -4.27 -12.24
CA TRP A 224 17.72 -5.18 -11.33
C TRP A 224 16.73 -5.95 -10.47
N GLY A 225 17.23 -7.02 -9.86
CA GLY A 225 16.45 -7.90 -9.00
C GLY A 225 16.15 -9.24 -9.66
N GLU A 226 16.04 -10.24 -8.82
CA GLU A 226 15.62 -11.59 -9.18
C GLU A 226 14.92 -12.24 -7.98
N LEU A 227 14.23 -13.35 -8.20
CA LEU A 227 13.56 -14.07 -7.13
C LEU A 227 14.56 -14.64 -6.12
N GLY A 228 14.39 -14.32 -4.84
CA GLY A 228 15.20 -14.87 -3.76
C GLY A 228 15.15 -14.06 -2.48
N SER A 229 16.09 -14.34 -1.57
CA SER A 229 16.20 -13.69 -0.26
C SER A 229 17.59 -13.13 0.04
N GLY A 230 18.55 -13.21 -0.87
CA GLY A 230 19.87 -12.58 -0.74
C GLY A 230 19.84 -11.09 -1.08
N PRO A 231 21.00 -10.40 -0.92
CA PRO A 231 21.16 -9.01 -1.36
C PRO A 231 20.83 -8.86 -2.87
N GLY A 232 19.99 -7.90 -3.21
CA GLY A 232 19.54 -7.67 -4.59
C GLY A 232 18.53 -8.68 -5.12
N GLN A 233 18.12 -9.66 -4.31
CA GLN A 233 17.03 -10.59 -4.63
C GLN A 233 15.76 -10.15 -3.90
N PHE A 234 14.58 -10.44 -4.48
CA PHE A 234 13.28 -10.10 -3.91
C PHE A 234 12.30 -11.29 -4.03
N ASP A 235 11.37 -11.44 -3.08
CA ASP A 235 10.20 -12.31 -3.35
C ASP A 235 9.02 -11.47 -3.85
N LEU A 236 8.73 -10.34 -3.21
CA LEU A 236 7.65 -9.45 -3.65
C LEU A 236 8.04 -7.99 -3.43
N VAL A 237 8.40 -7.27 -4.50
CA VAL A 237 8.63 -5.82 -4.45
C VAL A 237 7.29 -5.11 -4.33
N HIS A 238 7.07 -4.36 -3.23
CA HIS A 238 5.78 -3.69 -3.01
C HIS A 238 5.89 -2.26 -2.46
N GLY A 239 7.09 -1.72 -2.32
CA GLY A 239 7.35 -0.34 -1.95
C GLY A 239 8.62 0.15 -2.64
N VAL A 240 8.63 1.38 -3.13
CA VAL A 240 9.83 2.04 -3.67
C VAL A 240 9.77 3.52 -3.33
N ALA A 241 10.84 4.06 -2.77
CA ALA A 241 11.03 5.49 -2.53
C ALA A 241 12.49 5.88 -2.73
N VAL A 242 12.77 7.17 -2.92
CA VAL A 242 14.12 7.70 -3.14
C VAL A 242 14.38 8.83 -2.16
N ASP A 243 15.53 8.80 -1.47
CA ASP A 243 15.94 9.85 -0.54
C ASP A 243 16.80 10.94 -1.20
N ARG A 244 17.23 11.96 -0.41
CA ARG A 244 18.06 13.08 -0.91
C ARG A 244 19.41 12.64 -1.46
N ASP A 245 19.97 11.56 -0.92
CA ASP A 245 21.24 10.98 -1.36
C ASP A 245 21.08 10.08 -2.61
N ARG A 246 19.88 10.09 -3.23
CA ARG A 246 19.53 9.23 -4.36
C ARG A 246 19.62 7.73 -4.06
N ARG A 247 19.46 7.34 -2.79
CA ARG A 247 19.33 5.95 -2.40
C ARG A 247 17.90 5.47 -2.64
N VAL A 248 17.77 4.29 -3.22
CA VAL A 248 16.48 3.68 -3.58
C VAL A 248 16.11 2.65 -2.51
N TYR A 249 15.05 2.92 -1.78
CA TYR A 249 14.49 2.06 -0.73
C TYR A 249 13.43 1.15 -1.33
N VAL A 250 13.61 -0.16 -1.19
CA VAL A 250 12.74 -1.18 -1.78
C VAL A 250 12.10 -2.03 -0.70
N GLY A 251 10.79 -1.98 -0.59
CA GLY A 251 10.00 -2.87 0.25
C GLY A 251 9.92 -4.28 -0.34
N ASP A 252 10.69 -5.20 0.21
CA ASP A 252 10.69 -6.63 -0.14
C ASP A 252 9.71 -7.37 0.78
N ARG A 253 8.44 -7.30 0.40
CA ARG A 253 7.29 -7.58 1.22
C ARG A 253 7.29 -8.97 1.84
N THR A 254 7.44 -10.02 1.03
CA THR A 254 7.39 -11.41 1.51
C THR A 254 8.62 -11.76 2.36
N ASN A 255 9.75 -11.13 2.10
CA ASN A 255 10.97 -11.29 2.90
C ASN A 255 10.98 -10.43 4.17
N ASN A 256 9.95 -9.59 4.40
CA ASN A 256 9.80 -8.73 5.58
C ASN A 256 11.03 -7.84 5.83
N ARG A 257 11.49 -7.13 4.80
CA ARG A 257 12.64 -6.23 4.89
C ARG A 257 12.53 -5.04 3.95
N ILE A 258 13.34 -4.02 4.20
CA ILE A 258 13.68 -2.98 3.22
C ILE A 258 15.09 -3.26 2.73
N GLN A 259 15.33 -3.21 1.44
CA GLN A 259 16.68 -3.18 0.86
C GLN A 259 16.94 -1.80 0.27
N ILE A 260 18.17 -1.32 0.41
CA ILE A 260 18.60 0.01 -0.04
C ILE A 260 19.66 -0.15 -1.11
N PHE A 261 19.49 0.60 -2.20
CA PHE A 261 20.35 0.55 -3.39
C PHE A 261 20.83 1.94 -3.77
N THR A 262 21.90 2.00 -4.55
CA THR A 262 22.22 3.20 -5.32
C THR A 262 21.17 3.45 -6.39
N GLU A 263 21.13 4.64 -6.95
CA GLU A 263 20.26 4.98 -8.11
C GLU A 263 20.41 4.03 -9.30
N ASN A 264 21.56 3.36 -9.39
CA ASN A 264 21.88 2.39 -10.44
C ASN A 264 21.67 0.92 -10.03
N GLY A 265 20.98 0.67 -8.92
CA GLY A 265 20.62 -0.68 -8.50
C GLY A 265 21.73 -1.48 -7.81
N GLU A 266 22.84 -0.84 -7.41
CA GLU A 266 23.88 -1.49 -6.61
C GLU A 266 23.42 -1.57 -5.16
N PHE A 267 23.47 -2.77 -4.55
CA PHE A 267 23.06 -3.00 -3.17
C PHE A 267 23.95 -2.24 -2.18
N ILE A 268 23.37 -1.54 -1.23
CA ILE A 268 24.04 -0.81 -0.15
C ILE A 268 23.89 -1.55 1.16
N GLU A 269 22.62 -1.71 1.63
CA GLU A 269 22.31 -2.32 2.93
C GLU A 269 20.88 -2.85 2.97
N GLU A 270 20.53 -3.55 4.05
CA GLU A 270 19.14 -3.95 4.30
C GLU A 270 18.73 -3.67 5.75
N TRP A 271 17.45 -3.39 5.94
CA TRP A 271 16.80 -3.32 7.23
C TRP A 271 15.94 -4.56 7.41
N PRO A 272 16.36 -5.52 8.22
CA PRO A 272 15.61 -6.75 8.47
C PRO A 272 14.40 -6.49 9.37
N ASP A 273 13.51 -7.47 9.46
CA ASP A 273 12.37 -7.48 10.39
C ASP A 273 11.35 -6.33 10.22
N VAL A 274 11.28 -5.77 9.01
CA VAL A 274 10.24 -4.82 8.63
C VAL A 274 9.02 -5.60 8.13
N SER A 275 8.01 -5.74 8.99
CA SER A 275 6.86 -6.63 8.73
C SER A 275 5.99 -6.14 7.58
N ASP A 276 5.78 -6.99 6.57
CA ASP A 276 4.82 -6.84 5.46
C ASP A 276 4.83 -5.41 4.85
N PRO A 277 6.00 -4.89 4.38
CA PRO A 277 6.10 -3.53 3.85
C PRO A 277 5.39 -3.43 2.49
N VAL A 278 4.19 -2.86 2.49
CA VAL A 278 3.38 -2.66 1.28
C VAL A 278 3.50 -1.26 0.67
N GLY A 279 4.12 -0.35 1.37
CA GLY A 279 4.43 0.99 0.89
C GLY A 279 5.64 1.54 1.62
N VAL A 280 6.43 2.32 0.90
CA VAL A 280 7.54 3.11 1.44
C VAL A 280 7.34 4.54 0.97
N PHE A 281 7.34 5.46 1.90
CA PHE A 281 7.16 6.89 1.65
C PHE A 281 8.24 7.65 2.43
N ILE A 282 8.94 8.55 1.77
CA ILE A 282 9.94 9.41 2.41
C ILE A 282 9.41 10.83 2.43
N ASP A 283 9.31 11.41 3.62
CA ASP A 283 8.80 12.76 3.79
C ASP A 283 9.92 13.82 3.68
N GLU A 284 9.50 15.08 3.61
CA GLU A 284 10.39 16.24 3.50
C GLU A 284 11.41 16.35 4.65
N ASN A 285 11.15 15.71 5.78
CA ASN A 285 12.04 15.62 6.93
C ASN A 285 12.97 14.41 6.87
N GLU A 286 12.98 13.67 5.75
CA GLU A 286 13.75 12.44 5.53
C GLU A 286 13.36 11.28 6.47
N ALA A 287 12.16 11.35 7.06
CA ALA A 287 11.62 10.20 7.74
C ALA A 287 11.11 9.17 6.72
N VAL A 288 11.49 7.92 6.95
CA VAL A 288 11.07 6.80 6.09
C VAL A 288 9.85 6.14 6.72
N TRP A 289 8.70 6.40 6.13
CA TRP A 289 7.44 5.80 6.55
C TRP A 289 7.18 4.51 5.79
N VAL A 290 6.94 3.44 6.54
CA VAL A 290 6.60 2.13 5.98
C VAL A 290 5.18 1.76 6.35
N ILE A 291 4.37 1.46 5.34
CA ILE A 291 3.03 0.93 5.53
C ILE A 291 3.15 -0.57 5.75
N SER A 292 2.81 -1.03 6.96
CA SER A 292 2.74 -2.45 7.29
C SER A 292 1.30 -2.92 7.27
N ALA A 293 0.91 -3.65 6.22
CA ALA A 293 -0.46 -4.10 6.05
C ALA A 293 -0.85 -5.16 7.09
N SER A 294 0.03 -6.09 7.44
CA SER A 294 -0.24 -7.13 8.43
C SER A 294 -0.36 -6.59 9.86
N LEU A 295 0.40 -5.55 10.20
CA LEU A 295 0.33 -4.90 11.51
C LEU A 295 -0.79 -3.85 11.58
N ASN A 296 -1.35 -3.43 10.44
CA ASN A 296 -2.28 -2.30 10.35
C ASN A 296 -1.68 -1.03 10.95
N ARG A 297 -0.45 -0.70 10.54
CA ARG A 297 0.33 0.41 11.08
C ARG A 297 1.11 1.15 10.01
N LEU A 298 1.36 2.42 10.29
CA LEU A 298 2.41 3.20 9.66
C LEU A 298 3.59 3.22 10.61
N LEU A 299 4.75 2.79 10.13
CA LEU A 299 6.00 2.69 10.90
C LEU A 299 6.95 3.78 10.43
N LYS A 300 7.45 4.61 11.34
CA LYS A 300 8.40 5.68 11.06
C LYS A 300 9.80 5.24 11.42
N TYR A 301 10.69 5.22 10.45
CA TYR A 301 12.12 4.95 10.61
C TYR A 301 12.92 6.22 10.32
N ASN A 302 14.09 6.33 10.95
CA ASN A 302 15.13 7.24 10.49
C ASN A 302 15.91 6.64 9.31
N THR A 303 16.81 7.41 8.70
CA THR A 303 17.63 6.95 7.56
C THR A 303 18.70 5.93 7.94
N GLN A 304 18.84 5.59 9.21
CA GLN A 304 19.70 4.52 9.73
C GLN A 304 18.93 3.20 9.95
N GLY A 305 17.63 3.17 9.65
CA GLY A 305 16.79 1.99 9.84
C GLY A 305 16.34 1.75 11.28
N GLU A 306 16.46 2.76 12.13
CA GLU A 306 15.95 2.68 13.49
C GLU A 306 14.48 3.09 13.53
N LEU A 307 13.62 2.27 14.14
CA LEU A 307 12.19 2.55 14.28
C LEU A 307 11.97 3.58 15.39
N ASP A 308 11.57 4.79 15.01
CA ASP A 308 11.35 5.92 15.93
C ASP A 308 9.94 5.98 16.49
N TYR A 309 8.95 5.66 15.65
CA TYR A 309 7.53 5.86 15.99
C TYR A 309 6.63 4.97 15.14
N TYR A 310 5.43 4.71 15.61
CA TYR A 310 4.36 4.12 14.78
C TYR A 310 2.99 4.62 15.20
N LEU A 311 2.05 4.59 14.27
CA LEU A 311 0.64 4.82 14.50
C LEU A 311 -0.21 3.77 13.76
N GLY A 312 -1.49 3.70 14.11
CA GLY A 312 -2.45 2.77 13.52
C GLY A 312 -2.77 1.60 14.42
N ALA A 313 -3.96 1.05 14.21
CA ALA A 313 -4.42 -0.18 14.82
C ALA A 313 -5.47 -0.83 13.93
N TYR A 314 -5.59 -2.14 13.99
CA TYR A 314 -6.62 -2.86 13.27
C TYR A 314 -8.03 -2.39 13.63
N GLY A 315 -8.75 -1.85 12.67
CA GLY A 315 -10.10 -1.32 12.79
C GLY A 315 -11.22 -2.34 12.54
N GLY A 316 -10.87 -3.56 12.18
CA GLY A 316 -11.85 -4.54 11.75
C GLY A 316 -12.16 -4.44 10.25
N THR A 317 -13.08 -5.25 9.79
CA THR A 317 -13.75 -5.07 8.50
C THR A 317 -14.80 -3.97 8.63
N ARG A 318 -15.37 -3.51 7.52
CA ARG A 318 -16.38 -2.43 7.45
C ARG A 318 -17.20 -2.26 8.75
N GLY A 319 -17.10 -1.09 9.40
CA GLY A 319 -17.83 -0.81 10.64
C GLY A 319 -17.04 -0.95 11.94
N GLY A 320 -15.72 -1.07 11.87
CA GLY A 320 -14.83 -0.94 13.01
C GLY A 320 -14.92 0.44 13.68
N PHE A 321 -13.95 0.79 14.50
CA PHE A 321 -13.91 2.13 15.10
C PHE A 321 -13.33 3.17 14.11
N VAL A 322 -13.73 4.41 14.26
CA VAL A 322 -13.23 5.53 13.47
C VAL A 322 -11.71 5.65 13.64
N GLY A 323 -10.98 5.68 12.51
CA GLY A 323 -9.52 5.72 12.51
C GLY A 323 -8.83 4.38 12.71
N GLY A 324 -9.57 3.27 12.59
CA GLY A 324 -8.99 1.94 12.55
C GLY A 324 -8.65 1.52 11.12
N LEU A 325 -7.42 1.04 10.91
CA LEU A 325 -6.94 0.60 9.61
C LEU A 325 -7.37 -0.84 9.29
N SER A 326 -7.55 -1.14 8.01
CA SER A 326 -7.83 -2.50 7.52
C SER A 326 -6.95 -2.82 6.31
N ARG A 327 -5.76 -3.35 6.59
CA ARG A 327 -4.69 -3.57 5.63
C ARG A 327 -4.39 -2.30 4.83
N PRO A 328 -3.83 -1.25 5.47
CA PRO A 328 -3.45 -0.03 4.78
C PRO A 328 -2.51 -0.37 3.61
N HIS A 329 -2.70 0.31 2.48
CA HIS A 329 -2.04 -0.11 1.24
C HIS A 329 -1.26 1.01 0.56
N GLN A 330 -1.82 2.20 0.49
CA GLN A 330 -1.13 3.42 0.06
C GLN A 330 -1.58 4.58 0.93
N MET A 331 -0.72 5.57 1.10
CA MET A 331 -1.04 6.83 1.76
C MET A 331 -0.49 8.00 0.96
N ASP A 332 -1.08 9.17 1.20
CA ASP A 332 -0.57 10.45 0.71
C ASP A 332 -1.01 11.57 1.64
N VAL A 333 -0.37 12.74 1.54
CA VAL A 333 -0.57 13.89 2.45
C VAL A 333 -0.85 15.14 1.63
N ASP A 334 -1.90 15.90 1.99
CA ASP A 334 -2.19 17.16 1.34
C ASP A 334 -1.37 18.34 1.90
N GLN A 335 -1.47 19.50 1.26
CA GLN A 335 -0.73 20.71 1.63
C GLN A 335 -1.15 21.30 2.99
N GLU A 336 -2.23 20.82 3.59
CA GLU A 336 -2.69 21.19 4.93
C GLU A 336 -2.19 20.19 6.00
N GLY A 337 -1.50 19.12 5.58
CA GLY A 337 -0.99 18.03 6.43
C GLY A 337 -2.03 16.96 6.74
N ASN A 338 -3.18 16.97 6.06
CA ASN A 338 -4.13 15.88 6.21
C ASN A 338 -3.59 14.62 5.55
N LEU A 339 -3.67 13.50 6.26
CA LEU A 339 -3.21 12.19 5.82
C LEU A 339 -4.38 11.37 5.29
N TYR A 340 -4.20 10.81 4.11
CA TYR A 340 -5.17 9.93 3.45
C TYR A 340 -4.59 8.52 3.33
N ILE A 341 -5.37 7.50 3.74
CA ILE A 341 -4.93 6.11 3.73
C ILE A 341 -5.95 5.24 3.01
N ALA A 342 -5.50 4.51 1.98
CA ALA A 342 -6.27 3.49 1.32
C ALA A 342 -6.30 2.21 2.17
N SER A 343 -7.49 1.78 2.58
CA SER A 343 -7.71 0.55 3.37
C SER A 343 -8.20 -0.57 2.44
N TRP A 344 -7.29 -1.45 2.03
CA TRP A 344 -7.54 -2.44 0.98
C TRP A 344 -8.64 -3.45 1.33
N ASP A 345 -8.54 -4.14 2.46
CA ASP A 345 -9.55 -5.15 2.85
C ASP A 345 -10.92 -4.52 3.15
N GLY A 346 -10.92 -3.28 3.60
CA GLY A 346 -12.12 -2.58 3.98
C GLY A 346 -12.94 -2.05 2.80
N GLY A 347 -12.29 -1.73 1.71
CA GLY A 347 -12.93 -1.02 0.59
C GLY A 347 -13.29 0.41 0.94
N TRP A 348 -12.47 1.11 1.73
CA TRP A 348 -12.67 2.51 2.09
C TRP A 348 -11.36 3.30 2.13
N MET A 349 -11.52 4.61 2.19
CA MET A 349 -10.47 5.58 2.47
C MET A 349 -10.67 6.16 3.84
N ASP A 350 -9.56 6.41 4.53
CA ASP A 350 -9.55 7.15 5.78
C ASP A 350 -8.87 8.52 5.58
N LYS A 351 -9.47 9.59 6.12
CA LYS A 351 -8.86 10.92 6.25
C LYS A 351 -8.55 11.18 7.71
N TYR A 352 -7.35 11.66 7.97
CA TYR A 352 -6.86 12.03 9.28
C TYR A 352 -6.39 13.49 9.24
N VAL A 353 -6.84 14.30 10.19
CA VAL A 353 -6.48 15.71 10.32
C VAL A 353 -5.52 15.87 11.50
N PRO A 354 -4.42 16.61 11.37
CA PRO A 354 -3.53 16.88 12.52
C PRO A 354 -4.29 17.49 13.68
N ARG A 355 -4.04 17.03 14.92
CA ARG A 355 -4.59 17.64 16.12
C ARG A 355 -4.05 19.06 16.33
N VAL A 356 -4.79 19.91 17.01
CA VAL A 356 -4.42 21.32 17.26
C VAL A 356 -3.05 21.44 17.93
N ASP A 357 -2.73 20.53 18.85
CA ASP A 357 -1.46 20.51 19.60
C ASP A 357 -0.56 19.35 19.20
N ALA A 358 -0.68 18.86 17.95
CA ALA A 358 0.09 17.73 17.44
C ALA A 358 1.59 17.99 17.54
N ASP A 359 2.36 16.96 17.94
CA ASP A 359 3.81 16.96 17.83
C ASP A 359 4.20 16.83 16.34
N PRO A 360 4.77 17.86 15.70
CA PRO A 360 5.09 17.79 14.27
C PRO A 360 6.07 16.65 13.92
N SER A 361 6.90 16.23 14.88
CA SER A 361 7.85 15.14 14.66
C SER A 361 7.18 13.76 14.53
N ARG A 362 5.89 13.66 14.84
CA ARG A 362 5.09 12.43 14.75
C ARG A 362 4.04 12.47 13.63
N LEU A 363 3.96 13.58 12.92
CA LEU A 363 3.14 13.67 11.72
C LEU A 363 3.90 13.14 10.51
N VAL A 364 3.17 12.66 9.51
CA VAL A 364 3.70 12.36 8.18
C VAL A 364 3.88 13.70 7.47
N GLY A 365 5.09 14.04 7.09
CA GLY A 365 5.38 15.26 6.33
C GLY A 365 4.97 15.15 4.87
N GLN A 366 5.11 16.25 4.13
CA GLN A 366 4.91 16.26 2.69
C GLN A 366 5.89 15.31 1.99
N SER A 367 5.51 14.80 0.82
CA SER A 367 6.40 13.98 0.00
C SER A 367 7.73 14.69 -0.23
N LEU A 368 8.83 13.97 -0.04
CA LEU A 368 10.16 14.51 -0.29
C LEU A 368 10.30 14.89 -1.77
N VAL A 369 10.72 16.12 -2.01
CA VAL A 369 11.10 16.62 -3.34
C VAL A 369 12.61 16.76 -3.39
N LEU A 370 13.24 16.04 -4.34
CA LEU A 370 14.68 16.06 -4.55
C LEU A 370 15.08 17.27 -5.41
N ASP A 371 16.27 17.79 -5.19
CA ASP A 371 16.88 18.78 -6.06
C ASP A 371 17.25 18.14 -7.43
N PRO A 372 17.20 18.90 -8.51
CA PRO A 372 17.55 18.46 -9.87
C PRO A 372 18.94 17.87 -10.02
#